data_9c5cd36015671f92580e3887c8ace1c8
#
_entry.id   9c5cd36015671f92580e3887c8ace1c8
#
_cell.length_a   1.000
_cell.length_b   1.000
_cell.length_c   1.000
_cell.angle_alpha   90.00
_cell.angle_beta   90.00
_cell.angle_gamma   90.00
#
_symmetry.space_group_name_H-M   'P 1'
#
loop_
_entity.id
_entity.type
_entity.pdbx_description
1 polymer ?
#
loop_
_entity_poly.entity_id
_entity_poly.type
_entity_poly.pdbx_seq_one_letter_code
_entity_poly.pdbx_strand_id
1 'polypeptide(L)'
;MSDIIRIGNCSGFYGDRLAAAREMVEGGGIDVLSGDYLAELTMAILHNQRETRGSHLGYVGTFLKQVREVAASCRKRNIKIVSNAGGLNPKGMAEAIEKILAELGVNSLVAYIDGDDLVGDIAKLQSKGEAFMSTEKQIPLCESGHKVVTANTYFGGWAIKEALDRGADIVICPRVTDAAVVIGPAAWKFKWARDDYDALAGALVAGHIIECGAQCCGGNYAFFEEVPSYRNVGYPIAEIKADGSFTITKHSGTGGLVSVGTVTAQLLYEISTPEYYNPDVIAHFDSIKIEQAGDDRVRISGCKGSSPPPTHKVCINTIGPCKQTVEVLLTGLDIEKKAEIYLDSIFHNLGGREQFDDIDIQLIRSDKEDPVANEEAHAALRLTVTSNDSHKLGRLFQAKITELGLANIPGNTSRGATGNDGSPVLVYWPALIDSKHVSELVHLGANLIEVLPTQRLDFNHVYYENAPVEIDKIPIAEVATIAFGRLFGTRSGDKGGCANCGVWARTDAAYSFLYYFLTVDQLKKLLPDMRKFDIERYELPNMRALNFYIHDVLGDGASSSHRIDRQAKSLGEYLRAKIIEVPQVLIEELGVEV
;
A
#
# COMPACT_ATOMS: atom_id res chain seq x y z
N MET A 1 -6.34 -13.61 33.08
CA MET A 1 -6.06 -12.69 31.97
C MET A 1 -6.76 -13.26 30.74
N SER A 2 -7.29 -12.43 29.84
CA SER A 2 -7.88 -12.93 28.59
C SER A 2 -6.82 -13.67 27.78
N ASP A 3 -7.13 -14.84 27.24
CA ASP A 3 -6.27 -15.63 26.38
C ASP A 3 -6.18 -15.05 24.96
N ILE A 4 -6.75 -13.89 24.73
CA ILE A 4 -6.85 -13.19 23.44
C ILE A 4 -6.56 -11.71 23.67
N ILE A 5 -5.82 -11.08 22.73
CA ILE A 5 -5.76 -9.63 22.57
C ILE A 5 -6.60 -9.23 21.36
N ARG A 6 -7.41 -8.18 21.49
CA ARG A 6 -8.25 -7.62 20.42
C ARG A 6 -7.69 -6.28 19.98
N ILE A 7 -7.22 -6.22 18.74
CA ILE A 7 -6.65 -5.03 18.14
C ILE A 7 -7.59 -4.55 17.03
N GLY A 8 -8.22 -3.39 17.26
CA GLY A 8 -9.09 -2.75 16.27
C GLY A 8 -8.33 -1.68 15.49
N ASN A 9 -8.34 -1.75 14.17
CA ASN A 9 -7.73 -0.72 13.34
C ASN A 9 -8.72 0.41 13.04
N CYS A 10 -8.26 1.65 12.99
CA CYS A 10 -9.08 2.84 12.72
C CYS A 10 -8.60 3.67 11.52
N SER A 11 -7.55 3.24 10.84
CA SER A 11 -7.03 3.92 9.65
C SER A 11 -6.14 2.99 8.86
N GLY A 12 -6.23 3.07 7.53
CA GLY A 12 -5.35 2.36 6.60
C GLY A 12 -4.54 3.30 5.70
N PHE A 13 -4.71 4.63 5.80
CA PHE A 13 -3.93 5.59 5.02
C PHE A 13 -4.10 7.02 5.55
N TYR A 14 -3.23 7.93 5.10
CA TYR A 14 -3.16 9.34 5.51
C TYR A 14 -4.51 10.10 5.48
N GLY A 15 -5.37 9.83 4.50
CA GLY A 15 -6.64 10.51 4.27
C GLY A 15 -7.88 9.73 4.71
N ASP A 16 -7.73 8.74 5.57
CA ASP A 16 -8.82 7.85 5.97
C ASP A 16 -9.88 8.55 6.83
N ARG A 17 -10.98 7.86 7.05
CA ARG A 17 -12.21 8.35 7.65
C ARG A 17 -12.02 8.75 9.11
N LEU A 18 -12.28 10.02 9.42
CA LEU A 18 -12.08 10.57 10.77
C LEU A 18 -12.90 9.85 11.85
N ALA A 19 -14.15 9.48 11.54
CA ALA A 19 -15.06 8.86 12.50
C ALA A 19 -14.66 7.42 12.88
N ALA A 20 -13.74 6.79 12.13
CA ALA A 20 -13.39 5.37 12.32
C ALA A 20 -12.85 5.06 13.73
N ALA A 21 -12.01 5.93 14.30
CA ALA A 21 -11.49 5.75 15.66
C ALA A 21 -12.62 5.79 16.71
N ARG A 22 -13.54 6.75 16.60
CA ARG A 22 -14.69 6.85 17.51
C ARG A 22 -15.59 5.63 17.38
N GLU A 23 -15.94 5.24 16.18
CA GLU A 23 -16.80 4.08 15.93
C GLU A 23 -16.16 2.78 16.45
N MET A 24 -14.84 2.60 16.24
CA MET A 24 -14.12 1.46 16.77
C MET A 24 -14.14 1.40 18.30
N VAL A 25 -13.90 2.53 18.97
CA VAL A 25 -13.91 2.60 20.43
C VAL A 25 -15.33 2.48 21.00
N GLU A 26 -16.32 3.14 20.41
CA GLU A 26 -17.72 3.07 20.85
C GLU A 26 -18.32 1.67 20.67
N GLY A 27 -18.00 0.98 19.58
CA GLY A 27 -18.38 -0.41 19.34
C GLY A 27 -17.86 -1.36 20.42
N GLY A 28 -16.75 -1.01 21.07
CA GLY A 28 -16.20 -1.72 22.21
C GLY A 28 -15.52 -3.05 21.86
N GLY A 29 -15.18 -3.83 22.90
CA GLY A 29 -14.63 -5.16 22.72
C GLY A 29 -13.19 -5.19 22.18
N ILE A 30 -12.45 -4.08 22.23
CA ILE A 30 -11.04 -4.00 21.84
C ILE A 30 -10.15 -3.68 23.05
N ASP A 31 -8.93 -4.19 23.02
CA ASP A 31 -7.88 -3.92 24.01
C ASP A 31 -6.92 -2.83 23.52
N VAL A 32 -6.74 -2.74 22.18
CA VAL A 32 -5.85 -1.78 21.51
C VAL A 32 -6.57 -1.17 20.32
N LEU A 33 -6.46 0.15 20.20
CA LEU A 33 -6.79 0.92 19.00
C LEU A 33 -5.51 1.13 18.22
N SER A 34 -5.40 0.52 17.03
CA SER A 34 -4.30 0.76 16.11
C SER A 34 -4.72 1.70 14.98
N GLY A 35 -3.76 2.39 14.38
CA GLY A 35 -3.98 3.19 13.19
C GLY A 35 -2.73 3.24 12.35
N ASP A 36 -2.85 2.86 11.09
CA ASP A 36 -1.81 2.98 10.08
C ASP A 36 -2.11 4.16 9.16
N TYR A 37 -1.14 5.06 9.02
CA TYR A 37 -1.26 6.31 8.25
C TYR A 37 -0.15 6.48 7.24
N LEU A 38 0.91 5.67 7.31
CA LEU A 38 2.14 5.93 6.59
C LEU A 38 2.33 4.96 5.43
N ALA A 39 2.62 5.57 4.29
CA ALA A 39 3.21 4.93 3.12
C ALA A 39 4.39 5.80 2.66
N GLU A 40 5.15 5.33 1.67
CA GLU A 40 6.26 6.08 1.07
C GLU A 40 5.79 7.45 0.56
N LEU A 41 4.63 7.49 -0.08
CA LEU A 41 3.99 8.73 -0.54
C LEU A 41 3.63 9.65 0.63
N THR A 42 3.18 9.10 1.77
CA THR A 42 2.83 9.91 2.95
C THR A 42 4.07 10.59 3.54
N MET A 43 5.23 9.91 3.58
CA MET A 43 6.47 10.53 4.03
C MET A 43 6.84 11.74 3.17
N ALA A 44 6.65 11.65 1.85
CA ALA A 44 6.82 12.76 0.92
C ALA A 44 5.84 13.92 1.21
N ILE A 45 4.57 13.61 1.48
CA ILE A 45 3.54 14.61 1.84
C ILE A 45 3.91 15.32 3.15
N LEU A 46 4.34 14.58 4.17
CA LEU A 46 4.73 15.14 5.46
C LEU A 46 5.98 16.03 5.36
N HIS A 47 6.95 15.64 4.50
CA HIS A 47 8.08 16.51 4.18
C HIS A 47 7.61 17.82 3.57
N ASN A 48 6.76 17.79 2.56
CA ASN A 48 6.24 18.99 1.92
C ASN A 48 5.44 19.89 2.91
N GLN A 49 4.72 19.29 3.86
CA GLN A 49 4.06 20.05 4.93
C GLN A 49 5.07 20.80 5.82
N ARG A 50 6.20 20.17 6.19
CA ARG A 50 7.25 20.84 6.99
C ARG A 50 7.84 22.02 6.23
N GLU A 51 8.12 21.86 4.95
CA GLU A 51 8.71 22.92 4.12
C GLU A 51 7.73 24.10 3.89
N THR A 52 6.45 23.81 3.66
CA THR A 52 5.49 24.84 3.25
C THR A 52 4.70 25.47 4.39
N ARG A 53 4.51 24.76 5.50
CA ARG A 53 3.64 25.20 6.61
C ARG A 53 4.35 25.35 7.96
N GLY A 54 5.58 24.84 8.07
CA GLY A 54 6.43 25.00 9.24
C GLY A 54 7.05 23.71 9.76
N SER A 55 8.30 23.84 10.21
CA SER A 55 9.15 22.72 10.65
C SER A 55 8.61 21.96 11.89
N HIS A 56 7.66 22.54 12.62
CA HIS A 56 7.00 21.90 13.77
C HIS A 56 5.97 20.84 13.37
N LEU A 57 5.60 20.76 12.09
CA LEU A 57 4.73 19.74 11.51
C LEU A 57 5.54 18.49 11.10
N GLY A 58 5.02 17.68 10.21
CA GLY A 58 5.65 16.43 9.75
C GLY A 58 5.03 15.20 10.39
N TYR A 59 3.85 15.33 10.97
CA TYR A 59 3.02 14.24 11.49
C TYR A 59 1.59 14.33 10.95
N VAL A 60 0.81 13.27 11.13
CA VAL A 60 -0.56 13.17 10.61
C VAL A 60 -1.54 13.95 11.50
N GLY A 61 -1.83 15.20 11.14
CA GLY A 61 -2.68 16.09 11.96
C GLY A 61 -4.12 15.61 12.15
N THR A 62 -4.66 14.77 11.27
CA THR A 62 -6.01 14.18 11.40
C THR A 62 -6.09 13.24 12.61
N PHE A 63 -5.03 12.55 12.95
CA PHE A 63 -4.97 11.67 14.12
C PHE A 63 -5.17 12.44 15.44
N LEU A 64 -4.70 13.67 15.55
CA LEU A 64 -4.95 14.50 16.74
C LEU A 64 -6.45 14.74 16.99
N LYS A 65 -7.24 14.87 15.91
CA LYS A 65 -8.71 14.99 16.00
C LYS A 65 -9.34 13.71 16.53
N GLN A 66 -8.88 12.57 16.01
CA GLN A 66 -9.34 11.27 16.46
C GLN A 66 -8.99 11.01 17.93
N VAL A 67 -7.75 11.29 18.35
CA VAL A 67 -7.34 11.18 19.76
C VAL A 67 -8.23 12.04 20.67
N ARG A 68 -8.52 13.29 20.26
CA ARG A 68 -9.40 14.19 21.03
C ARG A 68 -10.79 13.59 21.27
N GLU A 69 -11.33 12.88 20.28
CA GLU A 69 -12.65 12.25 20.40
C GLU A 69 -12.63 11.00 21.29
N VAL A 70 -11.54 10.21 21.27
CA VAL A 70 -11.55 8.87 21.89
C VAL A 70 -10.76 8.76 23.19
N ALA A 71 -9.83 9.69 23.50
CA ALA A 71 -8.89 9.55 24.61
C ALA A 71 -9.55 9.25 25.96
N ALA A 72 -10.61 9.98 26.31
CA ALA A 72 -11.36 9.77 27.56
C ALA A 72 -12.01 8.38 27.65
N SER A 73 -12.58 7.93 26.54
CA SER A 73 -13.20 6.61 26.42
C SER A 73 -12.16 5.48 26.46
N CYS A 74 -11.03 5.65 25.77
CA CYS A 74 -9.91 4.71 25.82
C CYS A 74 -9.36 4.59 27.25
N ARG A 75 -9.12 5.70 27.92
CA ARG A 75 -8.64 5.71 29.31
C ARG A 75 -9.62 4.99 30.26
N LYS A 76 -10.91 5.30 30.16
CA LYS A 76 -11.96 4.69 30.99
C LYS A 76 -12.06 3.18 30.78
N ARG A 77 -11.87 2.70 29.55
CA ARG A 77 -11.98 1.28 29.16
C ARG A 77 -10.65 0.54 29.16
N ASN A 78 -9.54 1.22 29.54
CA ASN A 78 -8.18 0.70 29.51
C ASN A 78 -7.76 0.20 28.11
N ILE A 79 -8.19 0.90 27.06
CA ILE A 79 -7.78 0.65 25.67
C ILE A 79 -6.46 1.39 25.41
N LYS A 80 -5.44 0.67 24.95
CA LYS A 80 -4.18 1.27 24.51
C LYS A 80 -4.34 1.86 23.11
N ILE A 81 -3.57 2.91 22.80
CA ILE A 81 -3.53 3.52 21.47
C ILE A 81 -2.12 3.37 20.91
N VAL A 82 -1.98 2.79 19.72
CA VAL A 82 -0.69 2.61 19.04
C VAL A 82 -0.82 3.04 17.58
N SER A 83 0.01 3.98 17.13
CA SER A 83 -0.08 4.48 15.76
C SER A 83 1.26 4.99 15.23
N ASN A 84 1.48 4.81 13.92
CA ASN A 84 2.60 5.39 13.19
C ASN A 84 2.35 6.83 12.70
N ALA A 85 1.27 7.46 13.13
CA ALA A 85 0.90 8.82 12.75
C ALA A 85 1.96 9.89 13.07
N GLY A 86 2.99 9.56 13.86
CA GLY A 86 4.12 10.42 14.20
C GLY A 86 4.98 10.82 13.00
N GLY A 87 5.09 9.95 12.00
CA GLY A 87 5.74 10.23 10.73
C GLY A 87 7.15 10.78 10.89
N LEU A 88 7.40 11.98 10.37
CA LEU A 88 8.70 12.68 10.46
C LEU A 88 8.92 13.44 11.78
N ASN A 89 7.92 13.50 12.67
CA ASN A 89 8.00 14.25 13.92
C ASN A 89 7.14 13.62 15.04
N PRO A 90 7.47 12.40 15.48
CA PRO A 90 6.73 11.72 16.54
C PRO A 90 6.74 12.48 17.86
N LYS A 91 7.84 13.16 18.19
CA LYS A 91 7.95 14.02 19.37
C LYS A 91 6.92 15.15 19.35
N GLY A 92 6.85 15.91 18.25
CA GLY A 92 5.90 17.03 18.13
C GLY A 92 4.45 16.56 18.19
N MET A 93 4.14 15.35 17.68
CA MET A 93 2.83 14.75 17.83
C MET A 93 2.54 14.36 19.28
N ALA A 94 3.49 13.74 19.98
CA ALA A 94 3.32 13.37 21.39
C ALA A 94 3.04 14.61 22.26
N GLU A 95 3.82 15.69 22.09
CA GLU A 95 3.59 16.97 22.76
C GLU A 95 2.20 17.57 22.48
N ALA A 96 1.73 17.45 21.23
CA ALA A 96 0.38 17.90 20.85
C ALA A 96 -0.72 17.04 21.51
N ILE A 97 -0.50 15.73 21.61
CA ILE A 97 -1.41 14.81 22.31
C ILE A 97 -1.44 15.11 23.80
N GLU A 98 -0.31 15.32 24.46
CA GLU A 98 -0.25 15.68 25.87
C GLU A 98 -1.06 16.95 26.19
N LYS A 99 -0.99 17.97 25.31
CA LYS A 99 -1.83 19.18 25.43
C LYS A 99 -3.33 18.84 25.33
N ILE A 100 -3.72 17.99 24.37
CA ILE A 100 -5.11 17.54 24.22
C ILE A 100 -5.57 16.80 25.48
N LEU A 101 -4.76 15.90 26.02
CA LEU A 101 -5.07 15.15 27.23
C LEU A 101 -5.24 16.08 28.44
N ALA A 102 -4.37 17.09 28.60
CA ALA A 102 -4.48 18.08 29.65
C ALA A 102 -5.77 18.92 29.55
N GLU A 103 -6.12 19.36 28.33
CA GLU A 103 -7.39 20.08 28.08
C GLU A 103 -8.63 19.23 28.41
N LEU A 104 -8.56 17.92 28.18
CA LEU A 104 -9.66 16.98 28.48
C LEU A 104 -9.66 16.49 29.93
N GLY A 105 -8.63 16.82 30.73
CA GLY A 105 -8.46 16.28 32.08
C GLY A 105 -8.21 14.76 32.11
N VAL A 106 -7.63 14.21 31.06
CA VAL A 106 -7.33 12.77 30.91
C VAL A 106 -5.89 12.50 31.31
N ASN A 107 -5.70 11.68 32.34
CA ASN A 107 -4.35 11.27 32.78
C ASN A 107 -3.96 9.97 32.06
N SER A 108 -3.23 10.08 30.95
CA SER A 108 -2.67 8.97 30.17
C SER A 108 -1.19 9.20 29.90
N LEU A 109 -0.42 8.13 29.94
CA LEU A 109 1.02 8.17 29.72
C LEU A 109 1.32 8.02 28.22
N VAL A 110 1.93 9.06 27.64
CA VAL A 110 2.30 9.09 26.22
C VAL A 110 3.77 8.72 26.06
N ALA A 111 4.05 7.76 25.18
CA ALA A 111 5.38 7.44 24.69
C ALA A 111 5.48 7.83 23.22
N TYR A 112 6.68 8.23 22.79
CA TYR A 112 7.00 8.28 21.37
C TYR A 112 8.31 7.53 21.10
N ILE A 113 8.44 7.06 19.85
CA ILE A 113 9.61 6.36 19.35
C ILE A 113 10.25 7.25 18.29
N ASP A 114 11.59 7.33 18.28
CA ASP A 114 12.37 8.00 17.24
C ASP A 114 13.68 7.23 16.94
N GLY A 115 14.56 7.83 16.12
CA GLY A 115 15.81 7.20 15.67
C GLY A 115 15.77 6.64 14.26
N ASP A 116 14.62 6.71 13.59
CA ASP A 116 14.43 6.24 12.20
C ASP A 116 14.98 7.20 11.14
N ASP A 117 15.09 8.51 11.45
CA ASP A 117 15.55 9.55 10.53
C ASP A 117 17.07 9.50 10.32
N LEU A 118 17.49 9.10 9.13
CA LEU A 118 18.88 8.96 8.72
C LEU A 118 19.39 10.11 7.86
N VAL A 119 18.59 11.13 7.54
CA VAL A 119 18.99 12.22 6.63
C VAL A 119 20.30 12.86 7.06
N GLY A 120 20.47 13.13 8.34
CA GLY A 120 21.68 13.72 8.92
C GLY A 120 22.89 12.78 8.96
N ASP A 121 22.66 11.48 8.90
CA ASP A 121 23.70 10.44 9.06
C ASP A 121 24.11 9.77 7.73
N ILE A 122 23.44 10.04 6.61
CA ILE A 122 23.71 9.39 5.31
C ILE A 122 25.20 9.45 4.95
N ALA A 123 25.82 10.62 4.97
CA ALA A 123 27.23 10.79 4.60
C ALA A 123 28.17 10.01 5.53
N LYS A 124 27.88 9.97 6.83
CA LYS A 124 28.63 9.20 7.83
C LYS A 124 28.46 7.69 7.62
N LEU A 125 27.25 7.23 7.31
CA LEU A 125 26.95 5.82 7.03
C LEU A 125 27.61 5.38 5.73
N GLN A 126 27.57 6.21 4.68
CA GLN A 126 28.30 5.94 3.43
C GLN A 126 29.82 5.81 3.67
N SER A 127 30.41 6.64 4.52
CA SER A 127 31.85 6.52 4.87
C SER A 127 32.17 5.23 5.62
N LYS A 128 31.17 4.56 6.21
CA LYS A 128 31.28 3.25 6.87
C LYS A 128 30.96 2.07 5.94
N GLY A 129 30.68 2.34 4.67
CA GLY A 129 30.42 1.31 3.65
C GLY A 129 28.95 1.07 3.32
N GLU A 130 28.01 1.83 3.91
CA GLU A 130 26.59 1.73 3.56
C GLU A 130 26.32 2.44 2.24
N ALA A 131 26.13 1.69 1.17
CA ALA A 131 25.92 2.25 -0.16
C ALA A 131 24.48 2.76 -0.40
N PHE A 132 23.53 2.37 0.45
CA PHE A 132 22.10 2.58 0.23
C PHE A 132 21.67 2.18 -1.19
N MET A 133 22.06 0.94 -1.56
CA MET A 133 21.72 0.37 -2.86
C MET A 133 20.21 0.39 -3.06
N SER A 134 19.75 0.92 -4.18
CA SER A 134 18.34 0.79 -4.56
C SER A 134 18.00 -0.68 -4.75
N THR A 135 16.97 -1.16 -4.05
CA THR A 135 16.50 -2.54 -4.20
C THR A 135 15.88 -2.81 -5.57
N GLU A 136 15.50 -1.77 -6.29
CA GLU A 136 14.88 -1.84 -7.62
C GLU A 136 15.92 -1.60 -8.73
N LYS A 137 16.67 -0.50 -8.65
CA LYS A 137 17.62 -0.08 -9.69
C LYS A 137 19.00 -0.75 -9.60
N GLN A 138 19.32 -1.35 -8.45
CA GLN A 138 20.61 -1.99 -8.16
C GLN A 138 21.83 -1.05 -8.35
N ILE A 139 21.65 0.25 -8.07
CA ILE A 139 22.70 1.26 -8.06
C ILE A 139 22.78 1.94 -6.69
N PRO A 140 23.97 2.45 -6.27
CA PRO A 140 24.13 3.13 -4.99
C PRO A 140 23.49 4.51 -4.99
N LEU A 141 23.06 5.00 -3.82
CA LEU A 141 22.40 6.30 -3.68
C LEU A 141 23.23 7.48 -4.20
N CYS A 142 24.55 7.43 -4.09
CA CYS A 142 25.45 8.47 -4.60
C CYS A 142 25.39 8.63 -6.13
N GLU A 143 24.93 7.63 -6.87
CA GLU A 143 24.73 7.67 -8.32
C GLU A 143 23.33 8.16 -8.72
N SER A 144 22.41 8.36 -7.75
CA SER A 144 21.07 8.88 -8.05
C SER A 144 21.07 10.26 -8.68
N GLY A 145 22.08 11.06 -8.42
CA GLY A 145 22.17 12.47 -8.86
C GLY A 145 21.17 13.40 -8.18
N HIS A 146 20.36 12.91 -7.26
CA HIS A 146 19.26 13.65 -6.63
C HIS A 146 19.54 13.98 -5.16
N LYS A 147 19.00 15.10 -4.70
CA LYS A 147 19.09 15.52 -3.29
C LYS A 147 18.11 14.72 -2.44
N VAL A 148 18.60 14.06 -1.40
CA VAL A 148 17.79 13.39 -0.38
C VAL A 148 17.03 14.42 0.47
N VAL A 149 15.76 14.17 0.73
CA VAL A 149 14.91 15.03 1.59
C VAL A 149 14.29 14.28 2.77
N THR A 150 14.06 12.98 2.66
CA THR A 150 13.74 12.10 3.78
C THR A 150 14.49 10.78 3.63
N ALA A 151 14.85 10.17 4.76
CA ALA A 151 15.45 8.84 4.80
C ALA A 151 15.08 8.19 6.13
N ASN A 152 14.06 7.35 6.13
CA ASN A 152 13.51 6.78 7.36
C ASN A 152 13.61 5.26 7.34
N THR A 153 14.22 4.69 8.37
CA THR A 153 14.30 3.25 8.57
C THR A 153 12.94 2.71 8.99
N TYR A 154 12.57 1.56 8.45
CA TYR A 154 11.37 0.85 8.91
C TYR A 154 11.69 0.09 10.19
N PHE A 155 11.14 0.53 11.31
CA PHE A 155 11.24 -0.15 12.58
C PHE A 155 10.23 -1.29 12.71
N GLY A 156 10.49 -2.20 13.63
CA GLY A 156 9.59 -3.28 14.01
C GLY A 156 8.71 -2.96 15.21
N GLY A 157 8.18 -4.01 15.85
CA GLY A 157 7.29 -3.90 17.02
C GLY A 157 7.99 -3.83 18.37
N TRP A 158 9.33 -4.00 18.46
CA TRP A 158 10.00 -4.16 19.75
C TRP A 158 10.03 -2.90 20.59
N ALA A 159 10.21 -1.72 20.01
CA ALA A 159 10.11 -0.46 20.74
C ALA A 159 8.68 -0.18 21.21
N ILE A 160 7.67 -0.59 20.43
CA ILE A 160 6.26 -0.51 20.84
C ILE A 160 6.02 -1.40 22.06
N LYS A 161 6.51 -2.66 22.02
CA LYS A 161 6.43 -3.59 23.14
C LYS A 161 7.09 -2.98 24.40
N GLU A 162 8.28 -2.43 24.28
CA GLU A 162 9.02 -1.84 25.41
C GLU A 162 8.25 -0.64 26.00
N ALA A 163 7.69 0.25 25.18
CA ALA A 163 6.87 1.36 25.63
C ALA A 163 5.65 0.87 26.44
N LEU A 164 4.95 -0.16 25.96
CA LEU A 164 3.80 -0.76 26.62
C LEU A 164 4.20 -1.51 27.91
N ASP A 165 5.35 -2.18 27.95
CA ASP A 165 5.90 -2.83 29.17
C ASP A 165 6.21 -1.80 30.25
N ARG A 166 6.60 -0.59 29.88
CA ARG A 166 6.82 0.56 30.78
C ARG A 166 5.54 1.27 31.18
N GLY A 167 4.38 0.81 30.71
CA GLY A 167 3.08 1.32 31.11
C GLY A 167 2.50 2.43 30.24
N ALA A 168 3.05 2.68 29.05
CA ALA A 168 2.47 3.65 28.13
C ALA A 168 0.99 3.32 27.84
N ASP A 169 0.15 4.34 27.76
CA ASP A 169 -1.24 4.24 27.34
C ASP A 169 -1.38 4.58 25.86
N ILE A 170 -0.52 5.47 25.36
CA ILE A 170 -0.47 5.92 23.97
C ILE A 170 0.97 5.80 23.49
N VAL A 171 1.18 5.13 22.37
CA VAL A 171 2.50 4.97 21.73
C VAL A 171 2.46 5.57 20.33
N ILE A 172 3.27 6.59 20.11
CA ILE A 172 3.41 7.30 18.83
C ILE A 172 4.68 6.84 18.16
N CYS A 173 4.54 6.23 17.00
CA CYS A 173 5.64 5.70 16.21
C CYS A 173 6.01 6.63 15.06
N PRO A 174 7.28 6.60 14.62
CA PRO A 174 7.75 7.17 13.37
C PRO A 174 7.46 6.21 12.20
N ARG A 175 8.38 6.07 11.22
CA ARG A 175 8.24 5.05 10.17
C ARG A 175 8.54 3.67 10.76
N VAL A 176 7.51 2.93 11.04
CA VAL A 176 7.56 1.50 11.37
C VAL A 176 6.99 0.70 10.19
N THR A 177 7.20 -0.61 10.14
CA THR A 177 6.44 -1.47 9.23
C THR A 177 4.96 -1.44 9.62
N ASP A 178 4.09 -1.54 8.64
CA ASP A 178 2.65 -1.33 8.83
C ASP A 178 2.06 -2.33 9.84
N ALA A 179 2.57 -3.57 9.85
CA ALA A 179 2.20 -4.59 10.83
C ALA A 179 2.80 -4.38 12.24
N ALA A 180 3.81 -3.54 12.42
CA ALA A 180 4.48 -3.34 13.71
C ALA A 180 3.52 -2.84 14.81
N VAL A 181 2.50 -2.04 14.42
CA VAL A 181 1.47 -1.53 15.34
C VAL A 181 0.54 -2.64 15.87
N VAL A 182 0.65 -3.85 15.32
CA VAL A 182 -0.03 -5.07 15.77
C VAL A 182 0.93 -6.03 16.46
N ILE A 183 2.12 -6.23 15.90
CA ILE A 183 3.16 -7.11 16.48
C ILE A 183 3.54 -6.65 17.89
N GLY A 184 3.83 -5.36 18.07
CA GLY A 184 4.25 -4.81 19.36
C GLY A 184 3.23 -5.05 20.49
N PRO A 185 1.96 -4.70 20.33
CA PRO A 185 0.90 -5.00 21.30
C PRO A 185 0.70 -6.49 21.58
N ALA A 186 0.76 -7.35 20.56
CA ALA A 186 0.63 -8.79 20.73
C ALA A 186 1.81 -9.36 21.54
N ALA A 187 3.04 -9.01 21.16
CA ALA A 187 4.25 -9.40 21.88
C ALA A 187 4.27 -8.88 23.33
N TRP A 188 3.75 -7.68 23.57
CA TRP A 188 3.55 -7.13 24.92
C TRP A 188 2.55 -7.96 25.73
N LYS A 189 1.42 -8.26 25.18
CA LYS A 189 0.34 -9.00 25.85
C LYS A 189 0.77 -10.38 26.28
N PHE A 190 1.40 -11.11 25.37
CA PHE A 190 1.76 -12.52 25.58
C PHE A 190 3.20 -12.72 26.08
N LYS A 191 3.97 -11.64 26.22
CA LYS A 191 5.38 -11.69 26.64
C LYS A 191 6.24 -12.53 25.73
N TRP A 192 5.99 -12.49 24.43
CA TRP A 192 6.78 -13.22 23.45
C TRP A 192 8.24 -12.81 23.48
N ALA A 193 9.09 -13.81 23.31
CA ALA A 193 10.51 -13.64 23.06
C ALA A 193 10.78 -13.31 21.58
N ARG A 194 11.99 -12.88 21.26
CA ARG A 194 12.36 -12.49 19.90
C ARG A 194 12.51 -13.67 18.93
N ASP A 195 12.52 -14.89 19.43
CA ASP A 195 12.61 -16.16 18.73
C ASP A 195 11.29 -16.95 18.70
N ASP A 196 10.19 -16.37 19.21
CA ASP A 196 8.84 -16.92 19.06
C ASP A 196 8.30 -16.68 17.63
N TYR A 197 9.08 -17.13 16.62
CA TYR A 197 8.88 -16.75 15.22
C TYR A 197 7.49 -17.07 14.68
N ASP A 198 6.92 -18.25 14.99
CA ASP A 198 5.58 -18.60 14.50
C ASP A 198 4.50 -17.67 15.06
N ALA A 199 4.62 -17.30 16.33
CA ALA A 199 3.68 -16.36 16.97
C ALA A 199 3.83 -14.94 16.43
N LEU A 200 5.08 -14.48 16.25
CA LEU A 200 5.39 -13.19 15.63
C LEU A 200 4.89 -13.12 14.19
N ALA A 201 5.08 -14.21 13.41
CA ALA A 201 4.56 -14.31 12.04
C ALA A 201 3.02 -14.24 12.02
N GLY A 202 2.34 -14.87 12.97
CA GLY A 202 0.89 -14.75 13.12
C GLY A 202 0.45 -13.31 13.35
N ALA A 203 1.11 -12.59 14.25
CA ALA A 203 0.80 -11.17 14.49
C ALA A 203 1.15 -10.28 13.30
N LEU A 204 2.24 -10.58 12.56
CA LEU A 204 2.58 -9.89 11.33
C LEU A 204 1.49 -10.06 10.28
N VAL A 205 1.04 -11.30 10.05
CA VAL A 205 -0.04 -11.60 9.10
C VAL A 205 -1.33 -10.92 9.51
N ALA A 206 -1.67 -10.90 10.81
CA ALA A 206 -2.82 -10.17 11.32
C ALA A 206 -2.71 -8.67 11.04
N GLY A 207 -1.52 -8.09 11.27
CA GLY A 207 -1.22 -6.69 10.97
C GLY A 207 -1.39 -6.38 9.50
N HIS A 208 -0.80 -7.18 8.62
CA HIS A 208 -0.92 -7.02 7.16
C HIS A 208 -2.38 -7.09 6.67
N ILE A 209 -3.22 -7.93 7.28
CA ILE A 209 -4.64 -8.00 6.90
C ILE A 209 -5.41 -6.75 7.34
N ILE A 210 -5.11 -6.18 8.52
CA ILE A 210 -5.91 -5.07 9.06
C ILE A 210 -5.34 -3.69 8.77
N GLU A 211 -4.07 -3.57 8.35
CA GLU A 211 -3.38 -2.29 8.13
C GLU A 211 -4.14 -1.35 7.19
N CYS A 212 -4.71 -1.89 6.11
CA CYS A 212 -5.47 -1.11 5.13
C CYS A 212 -6.93 -0.84 5.53
N GLY A 213 -7.26 -0.93 6.82
CA GLY A 213 -8.56 -0.55 7.37
C GLY A 213 -9.72 -1.30 6.74
N ALA A 214 -10.67 -0.57 6.18
CA ALA A 214 -11.91 -1.11 5.64
C ALA A 214 -11.75 -2.09 4.46
N GLN A 215 -10.55 -2.23 3.88
CA GLN A 215 -10.35 -3.12 2.72
C GLN A 215 -10.62 -4.59 3.06
N CYS A 216 -10.15 -5.10 4.19
CA CYS A 216 -10.46 -6.48 4.57
C CYS A 216 -11.92 -6.68 5.04
N CYS A 217 -12.67 -5.58 5.22
CA CYS A 217 -14.11 -5.59 5.46
C CYS A 217 -14.93 -5.41 4.18
N GLY A 218 -14.36 -5.64 3.00
CA GLY A 218 -15.03 -5.58 1.71
C GLY A 218 -14.75 -4.31 0.90
N GLY A 219 -14.00 -3.35 1.43
CA GLY A 219 -13.52 -2.20 0.65
C GLY A 219 -12.60 -2.68 -0.49
N ASN A 220 -12.83 -2.20 -1.71
CA ASN A 220 -12.08 -2.62 -2.91
C ASN A 220 -12.10 -4.13 -3.22
N TYR A 221 -13.09 -4.85 -2.72
CA TYR A 221 -13.24 -6.28 -2.95
C TYR A 221 -13.72 -6.58 -4.37
N ALA A 222 -13.05 -7.51 -5.05
CA ALA A 222 -13.32 -7.83 -6.45
C ALA A 222 -14.77 -8.32 -6.69
N PHE A 223 -15.33 -9.07 -5.76
CA PHE A 223 -16.74 -9.48 -5.82
C PHE A 223 -17.61 -8.51 -5.00
N PHE A 224 -17.58 -7.25 -5.37
CA PHE A 224 -18.19 -6.15 -4.64
C PHE A 224 -19.70 -6.29 -4.39
N GLU A 225 -20.40 -7.05 -5.22
CA GLU A 225 -21.84 -7.32 -5.08
C GLU A 225 -22.17 -8.21 -3.88
N GLU A 226 -21.19 -8.94 -3.34
CA GLU A 226 -21.35 -9.74 -2.12
C GLU A 226 -21.32 -8.88 -0.84
N VAL A 227 -20.82 -7.65 -0.92
CA VAL A 227 -20.76 -6.74 0.23
C VAL A 227 -22.14 -6.15 0.48
N PRO A 228 -22.74 -6.38 1.66
CA PRO A 228 -24.13 -5.98 1.92
C PRO A 228 -24.38 -4.49 1.75
N SER A 229 -23.42 -3.62 2.13
CA SER A 229 -23.54 -2.18 1.97
C SER A 229 -22.20 -1.47 2.07
N TYR A 230 -21.95 -0.52 1.15
CA TYR A 230 -20.80 0.38 1.18
C TYR A 230 -21.03 1.67 1.99
N ARG A 231 -22.22 1.89 2.56
CA ARG A 231 -22.53 3.11 3.31
C ARG A 231 -21.78 3.20 4.63
N ASN A 232 -21.54 2.06 5.28
CA ASN A 232 -20.76 1.93 6.51
C ASN A 232 -20.10 0.55 6.53
N VAL A 233 -18.99 0.41 5.83
CA VAL A 233 -18.27 -0.87 5.68
C VAL A 233 -17.77 -1.40 7.02
N GLY A 234 -17.40 -0.50 7.96
CA GLY A 234 -16.74 -0.88 9.22
C GLY A 234 -15.23 -1.04 9.05
N TYR A 235 -14.59 -1.28 10.17
CA TYR A 235 -13.14 -1.48 10.25
C TYR A 235 -12.83 -2.80 10.95
N PRO A 236 -11.67 -3.43 10.65
CA PRO A 236 -11.35 -4.76 11.12
C PRO A 236 -10.87 -4.78 12.57
N ILE A 237 -11.11 -5.92 13.20
CA ILE A 237 -10.58 -6.30 14.51
C ILE A 237 -9.84 -7.63 14.35
N ALA A 238 -8.58 -7.68 14.78
CA ALA A 238 -7.82 -8.92 14.91
C ALA A 238 -7.90 -9.43 16.36
N GLU A 239 -8.42 -10.64 16.55
CA GLU A 239 -8.45 -11.37 17.81
C GLU A 239 -7.32 -12.37 17.84
N ILE A 240 -6.17 -11.99 18.44
CA ILE A 240 -4.92 -12.77 18.40
C ILE A 240 -4.75 -13.57 19.69
N LYS A 241 -4.31 -14.83 19.57
CA LYS A 241 -3.98 -15.75 20.66
C LYS A 241 -2.49 -15.83 20.91
N ALA A 242 -2.12 -16.43 22.05
CA ALA A 242 -0.73 -16.60 22.45
C ALA A 242 0.11 -17.44 21.50
N ASP A 243 -0.50 -18.36 20.74
CA ASP A 243 0.15 -19.20 19.73
C ASP A 243 0.29 -18.51 18.35
N GLY A 244 -0.09 -17.23 18.26
CA GLY A 244 -0.09 -16.46 17.01
C GLY A 244 -1.28 -16.74 16.09
N SER A 245 -2.14 -17.73 16.37
CA SER A 245 -3.38 -17.90 15.61
C SER A 245 -4.34 -16.76 15.93
N PHE A 246 -5.18 -16.36 14.95
CA PHE A 246 -6.07 -15.22 15.13
C PHE A 246 -7.36 -15.36 14.33
N THR A 247 -8.31 -14.50 14.66
CA THR A 247 -9.58 -14.34 13.92
C THR A 247 -9.72 -12.89 13.50
N ILE A 248 -10.01 -12.66 12.22
CA ILE A 248 -10.41 -11.34 11.71
C ILE A 248 -11.92 -11.24 11.80
N THR A 249 -12.38 -10.10 12.32
CA THR A 249 -13.81 -9.78 12.44
C THR A 249 -14.03 -8.26 12.33
N LYS A 250 -15.26 -7.82 12.46
CA LYS A 250 -15.67 -6.42 12.55
C LYS A 250 -16.82 -6.26 13.55
N HIS A 251 -17.16 -5.04 13.91
CA HIS A 251 -18.36 -4.80 14.72
C HIS A 251 -19.63 -5.20 13.95
N SER A 252 -20.57 -5.79 14.68
CA SER A 252 -21.91 -6.07 14.16
C SER A 252 -22.65 -4.78 13.79
N GLY A 253 -23.57 -4.87 12.84
CA GLY A 253 -24.37 -3.73 12.39
C GLY A 253 -23.66 -2.79 11.41
N THR A 254 -22.42 -3.10 10.99
CA THR A 254 -21.75 -2.45 9.87
C THR A 254 -22.08 -3.16 8.54
N GLY A 255 -22.04 -2.42 7.43
CA GLY A 255 -22.46 -2.91 6.12
C GLY A 255 -21.44 -3.77 5.38
N GLY A 256 -20.19 -3.84 5.86
CA GLY A 256 -19.12 -4.59 5.21
C GLY A 256 -19.24 -6.11 5.37
N LEU A 257 -18.30 -6.81 4.78
CA LEU A 257 -18.18 -8.26 4.76
C LEU A 257 -16.78 -8.70 5.18
N VAL A 258 -16.67 -9.59 6.17
CA VAL A 258 -15.43 -10.31 6.47
C VAL A 258 -15.60 -11.77 6.09
N SER A 259 -14.97 -12.15 4.99
CA SER A 259 -15.02 -13.50 4.41
C SER A 259 -13.62 -14.00 4.07
N VAL A 260 -13.52 -15.31 3.82
CA VAL A 260 -12.28 -15.89 3.27
C VAL A 260 -11.82 -15.09 2.04
N GLY A 261 -12.75 -14.68 1.16
CA GLY A 261 -12.42 -13.90 -0.03
C GLY A 261 -11.85 -12.51 0.27
N THR A 262 -12.45 -11.74 1.19
CA THR A 262 -11.95 -10.39 1.55
C THR A 262 -10.60 -10.45 2.26
N VAL A 263 -10.39 -11.47 3.09
CA VAL A 263 -9.10 -11.72 3.78
C VAL A 263 -8.03 -12.17 2.77
N THR A 264 -8.36 -13.08 1.85
CA THR A 264 -7.45 -13.51 0.79
C THR A 264 -7.04 -12.33 -0.11
N ALA A 265 -8.01 -11.47 -0.48
CA ALA A 265 -7.72 -10.26 -1.25
C ALA A 265 -6.68 -9.37 -0.54
N GLN A 266 -6.79 -9.19 0.78
CA GLN A 266 -5.84 -8.38 1.53
C GLN A 266 -4.49 -9.09 1.71
N LEU A 267 -4.46 -10.40 1.89
CA LEU A 267 -3.21 -11.18 1.95
C LEU A 267 -2.41 -11.10 0.64
N LEU A 268 -3.10 -10.99 -0.50
CA LEU A 268 -2.48 -10.86 -1.81
C LEU A 268 -2.15 -9.41 -2.19
N TYR A 269 -2.48 -8.44 -1.34
CA TYR A 269 -2.28 -7.02 -1.61
C TYR A 269 -0.86 -6.59 -1.23
N GLU A 270 -0.18 -5.91 -2.15
CA GLU A 270 1.17 -5.33 -1.93
C GLU A 270 2.24 -6.33 -1.45
N ILE A 271 2.17 -7.58 -1.89
CA ILE A 271 3.21 -8.58 -1.63
C ILE A 271 4.09 -8.82 -2.86
N SER A 272 5.36 -9.17 -2.64
CA SER A 272 6.27 -9.62 -3.71
C SER A 272 6.32 -11.15 -3.77
N THR A 273 7.04 -11.76 -2.86
CA THR A 273 7.23 -13.21 -2.73
C THR A 273 6.27 -13.80 -1.69
N PRO A 274 6.13 -15.13 -1.61
CA PRO A 274 5.43 -15.80 -0.51
C PRO A 274 6.07 -15.53 0.86
N GLU A 275 7.35 -15.19 0.90
CA GLU A 275 8.05 -14.76 2.10
C GLU A 275 7.83 -13.26 2.30
N TYR A 276 7.27 -12.88 3.43
CA TYR A 276 7.04 -11.48 3.78
C TYR A 276 8.08 -11.02 4.80
N TYR A 277 9.03 -10.23 4.33
CA TYR A 277 10.19 -9.76 5.12
C TYR A 277 9.81 -8.60 6.03
N ASN A 278 10.14 -8.75 7.33
CA ASN A 278 9.89 -7.73 8.35
C ASN A 278 11.06 -7.69 9.36
N PRO A 279 11.36 -6.56 10.00
CA PRO A 279 12.42 -6.46 11.00
C PRO A 279 12.26 -7.39 12.21
N ASP A 280 11.05 -7.83 12.51
CA ASP A 280 10.76 -8.69 13.64
C ASP A 280 10.84 -10.18 13.29
N VAL A 281 10.41 -10.54 12.08
CA VAL A 281 10.26 -11.93 11.61
C VAL A 281 10.04 -11.95 10.10
N ILE A 282 10.42 -13.04 9.43
CA ILE A 282 9.97 -13.35 8.07
C ILE A 282 8.75 -14.26 8.19
N ALA A 283 7.61 -13.87 7.67
CA ALA A 283 6.40 -14.69 7.64
C ALA A 283 6.28 -15.43 6.30
N HIS A 284 5.90 -16.71 6.35
CA HIS A 284 5.73 -17.57 5.19
C HIS A 284 4.24 -17.67 4.83
N PHE A 285 3.77 -16.89 3.86
CA PHE A 285 2.36 -16.80 3.48
C PHE A 285 1.81 -18.09 2.87
N ASP A 286 2.66 -18.91 2.30
CA ASP A 286 2.35 -20.23 1.79
C ASP A 286 2.08 -21.29 2.87
N SER A 287 2.34 -20.96 4.16
CA SER A 287 2.02 -21.81 5.32
C SER A 287 0.62 -21.56 5.90
N ILE A 288 -0.02 -20.44 5.56
CA ILE A 288 -1.24 -19.94 6.18
C ILE A 288 -2.44 -20.86 5.89
N LYS A 289 -3.25 -21.11 6.92
CA LYS A 289 -4.56 -21.76 6.80
C LYS A 289 -5.66 -20.75 7.10
N ILE A 290 -6.64 -20.66 6.20
CA ILE A 290 -7.75 -19.69 6.28
C ILE A 290 -9.06 -20.44 6.29
N GLU A 291 -9.92 -20.15 7.25
CA GLU A 291 -11.20 -20.83 7.45
C GLU A 291 -12.30 -19.82 7.80
N GLN A 292 -13.48 -19.94 7.18
CA GLN A 292 -14.67 -19.22 7.62
C GLN A 292 -15.15 -19.79 8.95
N ALA A 293 -15.09 -19.01 10.02
CA ALA A 293 -15.42 -19.46 11.37
C ALA A 293 -16.80 -18.98 11.86
N GLY A 294 -17.57 -18.35 10.99
CA GLY A 294 -18.89 -17.77 11.24
C GLY A 294 -19.11 -16.52 10.42
N ASP A 295 -20.28 -15.89 10.57
CA ASP A 295 -20.61 -14.66 9.88
C ASP A 295 -19.63 -13.55 10.29
N ASP A 296 -19.02 -12.89 9.30
CA ASP A 296 -17.99 -11.87 9.52
C ASP A 296 -16.83 -12.31 10.43
N ARG A 297 -16.48 -13.59 10.40
CA ARG A 297 -15.40 -14.16 11.21
C ARG A 297 -14.56 -15.13 10.39
N VAL A 298 -13.30 -14.77 10.16
CA VAL A 298 -12.33 -15.61 9.44
C VAL A 298 -11.19 -15.97 10.37
N ARG A 299 -10.97 -17.27 10.58
CA ARG A 299 -9.86 -17.79 11.38
C ARG A 299 -8.63 -18.02 10.51
N ILE A 300 -7.50 -17.58 11.02
CA ILE A 300 -6.19 -17.78 10.42
C ILE A 300 -5.28 -18.52 11.40
N SER A 301 -4.57 -19.52 10.91
CA SER A 301 -3.66 -20.37 11.70
C SER A 301 -2.54 -20.94 10.86
N GLY A 302 -1.58 -21.59 11.51
CA GLY A 302 -0.47 -22.27 10.82
C GLY A 302 0.59 -21.34 10.24
N CYS A 303 0.54 -20.04 10.55
CA CYS A 303 1.57 -19.10 10.12
C CYS A 303 2.94 -19.55 10.62
N LYS A 304 3.87 -19.76 9.70
CA LYS A 304 5.26 -20.09 10.01
C LYS A 304 6.11 -18.84 9.93
N GLY A 305 7.04 -18.73 10.87
CA GLY A 305 8.00 -17.65 10.93
C GLY A 305 9.43 -18.15 10.88
N SER A 306 10.30 -17.34 10.33
CA SER A 306 11.74 -17.52 10.42
C SER A 306 12.42 -16.25 10.90
N SER A 307 13.68 -16.37 11.31
CA SER A 307 14.47 -15.25 11.84
C SER A 307 14.46 -14.06 10.88
N PRO A 308 14.36 -12.80 11.38
CA PRO A 308 14.30 -11.60 10.55
C PRO A 308 15.57 -11.44 9.71
N PRO A 309 15.53 -10.62 8.63
CA PRO A 309 16.72 -10.33 7.83
C PRO A 309 17.75 -9.51 8.64
N PRO A 310 19.03 -9.54 8.27
CA PRO A 310 20.07 -8.75 8.93
C PRO A 310 20.03 -7.26 8.57
N THR A 311 19.06 -6.86 7.76
CA THR A 311 18.91 -5.50 7.24
C THR A 311 17.53 -4.95 7.51
N HIS A 312 17.44 -3.64 7.59
CA HIS A 312 16.17 -2.90 7.59
C HIS A 312 15.97 -2.18 6.28
N LYS A 313 14.72 -2.10 5.82
CA LYS A 313 14.33 -1.25 4.69
C LYS A 313 14.44 0.21 5.10
N VAL A 314 14.86 1.06 4.17
CA VAL A 314 14.89 2.52 4.32
C VAL A 314 14.03 3.15 3.25
N CYS A 315 13.07 3.98 3.68
CA CYS A 315 12.28 4.84 2.80
C CYS A 315 13.06 6.13 2.56
N ILE A 316 13.71 6.25 1.41
CA ILE A 316 14.39 7.48 1.00
C ILE A 316 13.51 8.18 -0.03
N ASN A 317 13.27 9.47 0.15
CA ASN A 317 12.71 10.33 -0.89
C ASN A 317 13.75 11.34 -1.33
N THR A 318 13.87 11.51 -2.65
CA THR A 318 14.77 12.46 -3.29
C THR A 318 13.98 13.47 -4.11
N ILE A 319 14.56 14.64 -4.37
CA ILE A 319 13.96 15.64 -5.26
C ILE A 319 14.21 15.17 -6.70
N GLY A 320 13.13 14.83 -7.40
CA GLY A 320 13.14 14.48 -8.81
C GLY A 320 12.87 15.69 -9.72
N PRO A 321 12.66 15.44 -11.02
CA PRO A 321 12.34 16.48 -11.99
C PRO A 321 10.97 17.11 -11.69
N CYS A 322 10.76 18.29 -12.26
CA CYS A 322 9.42 18.87 -12.29
C CYS A 322 8.55 18.13 -13.31
N LYS A 323 7.25 18.05 -13.05
CA LYS A 323 6.28 17.37 -13.91
C LYS A 323 5.06 18.25 -14.18
N GLN A 324 4.59 18.24 -15.42
CA GLN A 324 3.36 18.88 -15.84
C GLN A 324 2.52 17.92 -16.68
N THR A 325 1.25 17.86 -16.40
CA THR A 325 0.29 17.07 -17.19
C THR A 325 -0.82 17.98 -17.69
N VAL A 326 -1.20 17.81 -18.95
CA VAL A 326 -2.39 18.43 -19.53
C VAL A 326 -3.27 17.36 -20.17
N GLU A 327 -4.57 17.57 -20.12
CA GLU A 327 -5.54 16.74 -20.80
C GLU A 327 -6.40 17.59 -21.73
N VAL A 328 -6.46 17.19 -23.00
CA VAL A 328 -7.25 17.83 -24.05
C VAL A 328 -8.28 16.84 -24.57
N LEU A 329 -9.52 17.26 -24.63
CA LEU A 329 -10.57 16.48 -25.29
C LEU A 329 -10.53 16.74 -26.79
N LEU A 330 -10.59 15.67 -27.56
CA LEU A 330 -10.73 15.66 -28.99
C LEU A 330 -12.08 15.06 -29.34
N THR A 331 -12.88 15.76 -30.15
CA THR A 331 -14.28 15.39 -30.37
C THR A 331 -14.55 15.03 -31.82
N GLY A 332 -15.33 14.01 -32.06
CA GLY A 332 -15.91 13.63 -33.34
C GLY A 332 -14.98 12.80 -34.22
N LEU A 333 -14.92 13.06 -35.51
CA LEU A 333 -14.20 12.24 -36.48
C LEU A 333 -12.68 12.42 -36.40
N ASP A 334 -11.93 11.41 -36.90
CA ASP A 334 -10.48 11.43 -37.14
C ASP A 334 -9.67 11.77 -35.89
N ILE A 335 -9.99 11.17 -34.77
CA ILE A 335 -9.40 11.45 -33.45
C ILE A 335 -7.89 11.29 -33.47
N GLU A 336 -7.33 10.20 -34.08
CA GLU A 336 -5.90 9.98 -34.18
C GLU A 336 -5.22 11.09 -34.96
N LYS A 337 -5.81 11.50 -36.09
CA LYS A 337 -5.27 12.57 -36.91
C LYS A 337 -5.30 13.92 -36.20
N LYS A 338 -6.36 14.18 -35.45
CA LYS A 338 -6.46 15.37 -34.60
C LYS A 338 -5.40 15.36 -33.51
N ALA A 339 -5.15 14.21 -32.87
CA ALA A 339 -4.10 14.07 -31.87
C ALA A 339 -2.71 14.36 -32.45
N GLU A 340 -2.39 13.81 -33.64
CA GLU A 340 -1.12 14.07 -34.33
C GLU A 340 -0.92 15.56 -34.60
N ILE A 341 -1.90 16.24 -35.19
CA ILE A 341 -1.84 17.67 -35.53
C ILE A 341 -1.70 18.51 -34.25
N TYR A 342 -2.46 18.16 -33.20
CA TYR A 342 -2.40 18.88 -31.93
C TYR A 342 -1.01 18.74 -31.28
N LEU A 343 -0.46 17.53 -31.25
CA LEU A 343 0.88 17.25 -30.71
C LEU A 343 1.97 17.97 -31.48
N ASP A 344 1.92 17.97 -32.81
CA ASP A 344 2.85 18.72 -33.64
C ASP A 344 2.84 20.21 -33.31
N SER A 345 1.62 20.80 -33.24
CA SER A 345 1.42 22.21 -32.92
C SER A 345 1.91 22.59 -31.53
N ILE A 346 1.60 21.76 -30.50
CA ILE A 346 2.00 22.07 -29.13
C ILE A 346 3.51 21.97 -28.94
N PHE A 347 4.16 20.95 -29.50
CA PHE A 347 5.61 20.82 -29.41
C PHE A 347 6.33 21.91 -30.21
N HIS A 348 5.80 22.33 -31.37
CA HIS A 348 6.32 23.49 -32.09
C HIS A 348 6.28 24.76 -31.20
N ASN A 349 5.12 25.02 -30.53
CA ASN A 349 4.97 26.20 -29.67
C ASN A 349 5.85 26.12 -28.40
N LEU A 350 6.17 24.92 -27.94
CA LEU A 350 7.04 24.66 -26.78
C LEU A 350 8.54 24.66 -27.11
N GLY A 351 8.91 24.81 -28.39
CA GLY A 351 10.29 24.86 -28.83
C GLY A 351 10.90 23.49 -29.14
N GLY A 352 10.10 22.45 -29.30
CA GLY A 352 10.50 21.10 -29.67
C GLY A 352 10.38 20.09 -28.51
N ARG A 353 10.35 18.81 -28.87
CA ARG A 353 10.31 17.69 -27.89
C ARG A 353 11.58 17.61 -27.04
N GLU A 354 12.71 17.99 -27.62
CA GLU A 354 14.04 18.02 -26.99
C GLU A 354 14.17 19.00 -25.81
N GLN A 355 13.14 19.84 -25.59
CA GLN A 355 13.08 20.72 -24.43
C GLN A 355 12.76 19.97 -23.12
N PHE A 356 12.29 18.73 -23.21
CA PHE A 356 11.83 17.93 -22.07
C PHE A 356 12.71 16.72 -21.86
N ASP A 357 12.91 16.35 -20.59
CA ASP A 357 13.74 15.19 -20.22
C ASP A 357 12.96 13.88 -20.45
N ASP A 358 11.62 13.89 -20.28
CA ASP A 358 10.76 12.77 -20.61
C ASP A 358 9.38 13.26 -21.07
N ILE A 359 8.73 12.47 -21.94
CA ILE A 359 7.43 12.76 -22.55
C ILE A 359 6.60 11.49 -22.58
N ASP A 360 5.43 11.54 -21.92
CA ASP A 360 4.41 10.48 -22.01
C ASP A 360 3.16 11.01 -22.71
N ILE A 361 2.70 10.28 -23.72
CA ILE A 361 1.53 10.62 -24.53
C ILE A 361 0.56 9.45 -24.50
N GLN A 362 -0.65 9.71 -24.05
CA GLN A 362 -1.72 8.74 -23.99
C GLN A 362 -2.96 9.27 -24.73
N LEU A 363 -3.42 8.53 -25.75
CA LEU A 363 -4.70 8.77 -26.39
C LEU A 363 -5.72 7.77 -25.84
N ILE A 364 -6.61 8.28 -25.00
CA ILE A 364 -7.65 7.48 -24.34
C ILE A 364 -8.92 7.55 -25.18
N ARG A 365 -9.23 6.43 -25.85
CA ARG A 365 -10.38 6.30 -26.73
C ARG A 365 -11.61 5.94 -25.89
N SER A 366 -12.48 6.92 -25.66
CA SER A 366 -13.80 6.76 -25.04
C SER A 366 -14.94 7.14 -25.99
N ASP A 367 -14.59 7.63 -27.15
CA ASP A 367 -15.50 8.02 -28.22
C ASP A 367 -16.21 6.81 -28.83
N LYS A 368 -17.50 6.97 -29.13
CA LYS A 368 -18.36 5.96 -29.77
C LYS A 368 -18.60 6.29 -31.23
N GLU A 369 -18.86 5.27 -32.04
CA GLU A 369 -19.45 5.44 -33.35
C GLU A 369 -20.92 5.87 -33.20
N ASP A 370 -21.37 6.86 -33.98
CA ASP A 370 -22.71 7.43 -33.95
C ASP A 370 -23.20 7.77 -32.51
N PRO A 371 -22.49 8.68 -31.81
CA PRO A 371 -22.77 9.00 -30.41
C PRO A 371 -24.13 9.66 -30.23
N VAL A 372 -24.87 9.28 -29.19
CA VAL A 372 -26.18 9.84 -28.86
C VAL A 372 -26.11 11.08 -27.96
N ALA A 373 -24.92 11.37 -27.42
CA ALA A 373 -24.66 12.56 -26.62
C ALA A 373 -23.27 13.12 -26.95
N ASN A 374 -23.07 14.42 -26.74
CA ASN A 374 -21.77 15.06 -27.00
C ASN A 374 -20.64 14.43 -26.21
N GLU A 375 -20.90 14.03 -24.98
CA GLU A 375 -19.95 13.38 -24.09
C GLU A 375 -19.45 12.02 -24.62
N GLU A 376 -20.28 11.33 -25.42
CA GLU A 376 -19.93 10.06 -26.04
C GLU A 376 -19.04 10.21 -27.30
N ALA A 377 -18.88 11.44 -27.79
CA ALA A 377 -18.04 11.75 -28.95
C ALA A 377 -16.59 12.12 -28.57
N HIS A 378 -16.24 12.11 -27.28
CA HIS A 378 -14.95 12.57 -26.80
C HIS A 378 -13.93 11.44 -26.64
N ALA A 379 -12.70 11.69 -27.10
CA ALA A 379 -11.48 11.01 -26.65
C ALA A 379 -10.61 11.99 -25.84
N ALA A 380 -9.77 11.49 -24.95
CA ALA A 380 -8.86 12.32 -24.18
C ALA A 380 -7.41 12.12 -24.63
N LEU A 381 -6.75 13.20 -25.05
CA LEU A 381 -5.32 13.25 -25.28
C LEU A 381 -4.65 13.78 -24.02
N ARG A 382 -3.89 12.92 -23.35
CA ARG A 382 -3.15 13.23 -22.15
C ARG A 382 -1.65 13.33 -22.48
N LEU A 383 -1.09 14.51 -22.22
CA LEU A 383 0.32 14.79 -22.40
C LEU A 383 0.95 15.06 -21.02
N THR A 384 1.93 14.26 -20.65
CA THR A 384 2.75 14.49 -19.46
C THR A 384 4.18 14.75 -19.91
N VAL A 385 4.78 15.81 -19.38
CA VAL A 385 6.18 16.16 -19.64
C VAL A 385 6.93 16.35 -18.33
N THR A 386 8.21 16.01 -18.30
CA THR A 386 9.10 16.27 -17.18
C THR A 386 10.29 17.11 -17.62
N SER A 387 10.79 17.92 -16.71
CA SER A 387 12.03 18.67 -16.91
C SER A 387 12.70 19.01 -15.57
N ASN A 388 14.03 18.95 -15.54
CA ASN A 388 14.81 19.49 -14.44
C ASN A 388 14.78 21.02 -14.39
N ASP A 389 14.38 21.67 -15.47
CA ASP A 389 14.16 23.12 -15.54
C ASP A 389 12.67 23.45 -15.33
N SER A 390 12.30 23.86 -14.11
CA SER A 390 10.93 24.23 -13.77
C SER A 390 10.36 25.42 -14.58
N HIS A 391 11.21 26.27 -15.16
CA HIS A 391 10.77 27.41 -15.96
C HIS A 391 10.14 26.97 -17.30
N LYS A 392 10.46 25.78 -17.79
CA LYS A 392 9.86 25.22 -19.01
C LYS A 392 8.43 24.70 -18.79
N LEU A 393 8.05 24.53 -17.53
CA LEU A 393 6.75 24.02 -17.07
C LEU A 393 5.95 25.14 -16.41
N GLY A 394 4.78 24.86 -15.86
CA GLY A 394 3.96 25.84 -15.17
C GLY A 394 3.29 26.83 -16.12
N ARG A 395 3.32 28.13 -15.80
CA ARG A 395 2.54 29.18 -16.53
C ARG A 395 2.89 29.28 -18.01
N LEU A 396 4.17 29.16 -18.37
CA LEU A 396 4.60 29.22 -19.76
C LEU A 396 4.02 28.05 -20.56
N PHE A 397 4.15 26.85 -20.03
CA PHE A 397 3.59 25.63 -20.62
C PHE A 397 2.08 25.76 -20.82
N GLN A 398 1.36 26.22 -19.79
CA GLN A 398 -0.10 26.41 -19.85
C GLN A 398 -0.50 27.50 -20.85
N ALA A 399 0.25 28.61 -20.93
CA ALA A 399 0.00 29.67 -21.90
C ALA A 399 0.11 29.14 -23.34
N LYS A 400 1.13 28.32 -23.63
CA LYS A 400 1.34 27.72 -24.96
C LYS A 400 0.22 26.75 -25.36
N ILE A 401 -0.38 26.05 -24.40
CA ILE A 401 -1.57 25.22 -24.62
C ILE A 401 -2.80 26.10 -24.87
N THR A 402 -2.96 27.15 -24.09
CA THR A 402 -4.10 28.08 -24.21
C THR A 402 -4.11 28.79 -25.57
N GLU A 403 -2.94 29.16 -26.10
CA GLU A 403 -2.80 29.76 -27.43
C GLU A 403 -3.41 28.88 -28.55
N LEU A 404 -3.44 27.56 -28.38
CA LEU A 404 -4.02 26.62 -29.36
C LEU A 404 -5.55 26.55 -29.31
N GLY A 405 -6.21 27.17 -28.33
CA GLY A 405 -7.65 27.06 -28.13
C GLY A 405 -8.50 27.51 -29.33
N LEU A 406 -8.02 28.51 -30.10
CA LEU A 406 -8.70 29.00 -31.31
C LEU A 406 -7.83 28.81 -32.57
N ALA A 407 -6.63 28.34 -32.46
CA ALA A 407 -5.65 28.26 -33.54
C ALA A 407 -5.22 26.80 -33.86
N ASN A 408 -6.12 25.84 -33.68
CA ASN A 408 -5.85 24.44 -33.94
C ASN A 408 -7.06 23.70 -34.50
N ILE A 409 -7.07 22.38 -34.46
CA ILE A 409 -8.12 21.49 -34.99
C ILE A 409 -9.50 21.77 -34.36
N PRO A 410 -10.61 21.53 -35.11
CA PRO A 410 -11.93 21.67 -34.54
C PRO A 410 -12.23 20.61 -33.48
N GLY A 411 -13.05 20.97 -32.51
CA GLY A 411 -13.50 20.02 -31.47
C GLY A 411 -12.44 19.71 -30.40
N ASN A 412 -11.46 20.60 -30.22
CA ASN A 412 -10.54 20.51 -29.06
C ASN A 412 -11.09 21.34 -27.89
N THR A 413 -11.00 20.80 -26.70
CA THR A 413 -11.36 21.49 -25.45
C THR A 413 -10.41 21.02 -24.34
N SER A 414 -9.77 21.96 -23.66
CA SER A 414 -8.93 21.64 -22.51
C SER A 414 -9.78 21.32 -21.28
N ARG A 415 -9.48 20.24 -20.57
CA ARG A 415 -9.99 19.96 -19.22
C ARG A 415 -9.24 20.72 -18.13
N GLY A 416 -8.35 21.62 -18.52
CA GLY A 416 -7.44 22.30 -17.62
C GLY A 416 -6.15 21.51 -17.38
N ALA A 417 -5.13 22.19 -16.85
CA ALA A 417 -3.92 21.50 -16.42
C ALA A 417 -4.19 20.75 -15.12
N THR A 418 -3.99 19.46 -15.15
CA THR A 418 -3.99 18.62 -13.95
C THR A 418 -2.56 18.40 -13.54
N GLY A 419 -2.08 19.00 -12.48
CA GLY A 419 -0.74 18.80 -12.00
C GLY A 419 -0.23 20.01 -11.22
N ASN A 420 0.80 19.79 -10.48
CA ASN A 420 1.54 20.83 -9.78
C ASN A 420 2.21 21.73 -10.81
N ASP A 421 2.04 23.03 -10.73
CA ASP A 421 2.54 24.08 -11.62
C ASP A 421 4.06 24.03 -11.89
N GLY A 422 4.57 22.93 -12.46
CA GLY A 422 5.99 22.67 -12.63
C GLY A 422 6.74 22.42 -11.33
N SER A 423 6.07 21.93 -10.28
CA SER A 423 6.72 21.57 -9.02
C SER A 423 7.51 20.28 -9.14
N PRO A 424 8.66 20.16 -8.43
CA PRO A 424 9.41 18.90 -8.37
C PRO A 424 8.55 17.77 -7.82
N VAL A 425 8.64 16.60 -8.43
CA VAL A 425 8.11 15.37 -7.85
C VAL A 425 9.11 14.79 -6.87
N LEU A 426 8.63 14.09 -5.86
CA LEU A 426 9.52 13.32 -5.00
C LEU A 426 9.63 11.91 -5.59
N VAL A 427 10.88 11.47 -5.75
CA VAL A 427 11.24 10.15 -6.25
C VAL A 427 11.52 9.25 -5.06
N TYR A 428 10.87 8.10 -5.03
CA TYR A 428 11.11 7.08 -4.03
C TYR A 428 12.35 6.23 -4.36
N TRP A 429 13.21 6.04 -3.37
CA TRP A 429 14.42 5.26 -3.44
C TRP A 429 14.42 4.22 -2.32
N PRO A 430 13.92 3.02 -2.57
CA PRO A 430 13.95 1.95 -1.58
C PRO A 430 15.37 1.42 -1.42
N ALA A 431 15.86 1.38 -0.20
CA ALA A 431 17.19 0.88 0.12
C ALA A 431 17.16 -0.05 1.34
N LEU A 432 18.27 -0.74 1.59
CA LEU A 432 18.50 -1.51 2.79
C LEU A 432 19.68 -0.94 3.57
N ILE A 433 19.62 -1.07 4.91
CA ILE A 433 20.70 -0.73 5.84
C ILE A 433 20.95 -1.91 6.76
N ASP A 434 22.21 -2.18 7.11
CA ASP A 434 22.57 -3.19 8.10
C ASP A 434 21.98 -2.86 9.48
N SER A 435 21.33 -3.83 10.11
CA SER A 435 20.67 -3.69 11.42
C SER A 435 21.59 -3.17 12.52
N LYS A 436 22.90 -3.37 12.42
CA LYS A 436 23.90 -2.82 13.39
C LYS A 436 23.94 -1.29 13.43
N HIS A 437 23.38 -0.62 12.42
CA HIS A 437 23.31 0.85 12.32
C HIS A 437 21.97 1.42 12.75
N VAL A 438 21.05 0.53 13.16
CA VAL A 438 19.68 0.91 13.54
C VAL A 438 19.57 0.88 15.07
N SER A 439 18.95 1.91 15.65
CA SER A 439 18.67 2.00 17.08
C SER A 439 17.32 2.68 17.28
N GLU A 440 16.41 1.97 17.93
CA GLU A 440 15.07 2.48 18.24
C GLU A 440 15.09 3.13 19.62
N LEU A 441 14.65 4.38 19.72
CA LEU A 441 14.69 5.15 20.95
C LEU A 441 13.27 5.39 21.48
N VAL A 442 12.95 4.82 22.64
CA VAL A 442 11.66 5.01 23.31
C VAL A 442 11.77 6.15 24.33
N HIS A 443 10.97 7.17 24.15
CA HIS A 443 10.84 8.29 25.07
C HIS A 443 9.55 8.16 25.88
N LEU A 444 9.69 8.16 27.21
CA LEU A 444 8.56 8.03 28.14
C LEU A 444 8.77 8.96 29.34
N GLY A 445 8.12 10.12 29.33
CA GLY A 445 8.38 11.17 30.30
C GLY A 445 9.83 11.63 30.23
N ALA A 446 10.59 11.53 31.33
CA ALA A 446 12.01 11.86 31.39
C ALA A 446 12.95 10.69 31.01
N ASN A 447 12.39 9.50 30.74
CA ASN A 447 13.19 8.32 30.45
C ASN A 447 13.44 8.18 28.94
N LEU A 448 14.68 7.84 28.60
CA LEU A 448 15.11 7.44 27.26
C LEU A 448 15.59 5.99 27.34
N ILE A 449 15.03 5.14 26.50
CA ILE A 449 15.33 3.71 26.48
C ILE A 449 15.72 3.33 25.07
N GLU A 450 16.91 2.78 24.91
CA GLU A 450 17.39 2.27 23.64
C GLU A 450 16.95 0.81 23.48
N VAL A 451 16.31 0.50 22.36
CA VAL A 451 15.92 -0.85 21.97
C VAL A 451 16.72 -1.23 20.73
N LEU A 452 17.64 -2.14 20.91
CA LEU A 452 18.47 -2.63 19.81
C LEU A 452 17.66 -3.61 18.95
N PRO A 453 17.87 -3.65 17.63
CA PRO A 453 17.26 -4.63 16.75
C PRO A 453 17.66 -6.05 17.14
N THR A 454 16.91 -7.02 16.66
CA THR A 454 17.26 -8.44 16.86
C THR A 454 18.59 -8.71 16.16
N GLN A 455 19.66 -8.92 16.94
CA GLN A 455 20.96 -9.26 16.38
C GLN A 455 20.91 -10.70 15.86
N ARG A 456 21.33 -10.86 14.65
CA ARG A 456 21.44 -12.15 14.01
C ARG A 456 22.90 -12.55 13.90
N LEU A 457 23.25 -13.64 14.57
CA LEU A 457 24.63 -14.15 14.57
C LEU A 457 24.94 -14.99 13.31
N ASP A 458 23.93 -15.67 12.74
CA ASP A 458 24.08 -16.50 11.53
C ASP A 458 22.84 -16.41 10.64
N PHE A 459 23.03 -15.96 9.40
CA PHE A 459 21.98 -15.98 8.38
C PHE A 459 21.99 -17.33 7.65
N ASN A 460 21.47 -18.36 8.29
CA ASN A 460 20.99 -19.52 7.56
C ASN A 460 19.54 -19.29 7.19
N HIS A 461 19.29 -18.91 5.95
CA HIS A 461 17.95 -18.80 5.41
C HIS A 461 17.34 -20.20 5.45
N VAL A 462 16.48 -20.45 6.42
CA VAL A 462 15.72 -21.70 6.47
C VAL A 462 14.54 -21.49 5.56
N TYR A 463 14.63 -22.01 4.34
CA TYR A 463 13.47 -22.11 3.46
C TYR A 463 12.45 -23.02 4.14
N TYR A 464 11.25 -22.48 4.36
CA TYR A 464 10.11 -23.32 4.68
C TYR A 464 9.67 -23.96 3.36
N GLU A 465 10.02 -25.23 3.16
CA GLU A 465 9.55 -25.98 2.00
C GLU A 465 8.16 -26.55 2.33
N ASN A 466 7.15 -26.03 1.68
CA ASN A 466 5.87 -26.71 1.61
C ASN A 466 6.01 -28.00 0.79
N ALA A 467 5.32 -29.04 1.21
CA ALA A 467 5.20 -30.23 0.37
C ALA A 467 4.59 -29.81 -0.98
N PRO A 468 5.17 -30.24 -2.13
CA PRO A 468 4.63 -29.92 -3.43
C PRO A 468 3.17 -30.36 -3.50
N VAL A 469 2.29 -29.41 -3.82
CA VAL A 469 0.87 -29.70 -4.04
C VAL A 469 0.72 -30.19 -5.48
N GLU A 470 0.34 -31.45 -5.65
CA GLU A 470 -0.06 -31.96 -6.97
C GLU A 470 -1.39 -31.30 -7.36
N ILE A 471 -1.38 -30.61 -8.48
CA ILE A 471 -2.56 -29.94 -9.03
C ILE A 471 -2.97 -30.71 -10.28
N ASP A 472 -4.07 -31.45 -10.19
CA ASP A 472 -4.62 -32.21 -11.31
C ASP A 472 -5.19 -31.28 -12.38
N LYS A 473 -4.93 -31.58 -13.66
CA LYS A 473 -5.53 -30.82 -14.76
C LYS A 473 -7.02 -31.18 -14.90
N ILE A 474 -7.85 -30.15 -15.02
CA ILE A 474 -9.27 -30.37 -15.36
C ILE A 474 -9.40 -30.80 -16.82
N PRO A 475 -10.18 -31.84 -17.12
CA PRO A 475 -10.52 -32.21 -18.49
C PRO A 475 -11.30 -31.08 -19.18
N ILE A 476 -10.87 -30.69 -20.37
CA ILE A 476 -11.55 -29.68 -21.20
C ILE A 476 -12.39 -30.47 -22.23
N ALA A 477 -13.68 -30.65 -21.95
CA ALA A 477 -14.61 -31.29 -22.87
C ALA A 477 -15.38 -30.25 -23.70
N GLU A 478 -15.99 -29.27 -23.05
CA GLU A 478 -16.72 -28.16 -23.65
C GLU A 478 -16.18 -26.84 -23.09
N VAL A 479 -16.12 -25.81 -23.92
CA VAL A 479 -15.64 -24.47 -23.55
C VAL A 479 -16.74 -23.44 -23.70
N ALA A 480 -16.73 -22.45 -22.82
CA ALA A 480 -17.57 -21.28 -22.90
C ALA A 480 -16.71 -20.01 -22.79
N THR A 481 -17.22 -18.92 -23.32
CA THR A 481 -16.54 -17.62 -23.29
C THR A 481 -17.15 -16.74 -22.21
N ILE A 482 -16.31 -16.25 -21.29
CA ILE A 482 -16.77 -15.44 -20.16
C ILE A 482 -15.72 -14.39 -19.74
N ALA A 483 -16.14 -13.33 -19.06
CA ALA A 483 -15.20 -12.38 -18.46
C ALA A 483 -14.43 -13.05 -17.30
N PHE A 484 -13.10 -12.90 -17.29
CA PHE A 484 -12.19 -13.47 -16.30
C PHE A 484 -12.66 -13.23 -14.86
N GLY A 485 -13.12 -12.00 -14.58
CA GLY A 485 -13.56 -11.59 -13.24
C GLY A 485 -14.86 -12.19 -12.75
N ARG A 486 -15.60 -12.94 -13.58
CA ARG A 486 -16.77 -13.71 -13.12
C ARG A 486 -16.36 -14.95 -12.32
N LEU A 487 -15.18 -15.49 -12.63
CA LEU A 487 -14.67 -16.72 -11.99
C LEU A 487 -13.59 -16.43 -10.95
N PHE A 488 -12.75 -15.41 -11.19
CA PHE A 488 -11.56 -15.16 -10.39
C PHE A 488 -11.60 -13.79 -9.72
N GLY A 489 -11.19 -13.75 -8.45
CA GLY A 489 -10.92 -12.51 -7.75
C GLY A 489 -9.52 -12.01 -8.06
N THR A 490 -9.34 -10.68 -8.00
CA THR A 490 -8.02 -10.06 -8.15
C THR A 490 -7.83 -8.96 -7.12
N ARG A 491 -6.59 -8.76 -6.72
CA ARG A 491 -6.16 -7.61 -5.94
C ARG A 491 -4.79 -7.15 -6.41
N SER A 492 -4.64 -5.86 -6.66
CA SER A 492 -3.38 -5.29 -7.12
C SER A 492 -3.03 -4.01 -6.37
N GLY A 493 -1.75 -3.70 -6.30
CA GLY A 493 -1.23 -2.49 -5.66
C GLY A 493 0.21 -2.22 -6.03
N ASP A 494 0.70 -1.05 -5.60
CA ASP A 494 2.07 -0.63 -5.77
C ASP A 494 3.01 -1.28 -4.73
N LYS A 495 4.24 -1.45 -5.13
CA LYS A 495 5.37 -1.83 -4.27
C LYS A 495 6.58 -1.03 -4.75
N GLY A 496 6.67 0.23 -4.34
CA GLY A 496 7.65 1.16 -4.88
C GLY A 496 7.42 1.46 -6.37
N GLY A 497 8.42 1.21 -7.23
CA GLY A 497 8.32 1.32 -8.69
C GLY A 497 7.70 0.09 -9.37
N CYS A 498 7.51 -0.98 -8.62
CA CYS A 498 6.90 -2.22 -9.06
C CYS A 498 5.41 -2.28 -8.71
N ALA A 499 4.71 -3.31 -9.18
CA ALA A 499 3.35 -3.59 -8.77
C ALA A 499 3.15 -5.09 -8.56
N ASN A 500 2.18 -5.45 -7.71
CA ASN A 500 1.70 -6.82 -7.65
C ASN A 500 0.28 -6.95 -8.19
N CYS A 501 -0.05 -8.14 -8.68
CA CYS A 501 -1.39 -8.55 -9.04
C CYS A 501 -1.65 -9.96 -8.51
N GLY A 502 -2.32 -10.05 -7.38
CA GLY A 502 -2.81 -11.30 -6.82
C GLY A 502 -4.10 -11.73 -7.52
N VAL A 503 -4.21 -13.01 -7.79
CA VAL A 503 -5.38 -13.65 -8.44
C VAL A 503 -5.75 -14.89 -7.65
N TRP A 504 -7.01 -15.05 -7.28
CA TRP A 504 -7.44 -16.25 -6.54
C TRP A 504 -8.71 -16.86 -7.09
N ALA A 505 -8.85 -18.16 -6.84
CA ALA A 505 -10.01 -18.96 -7.18
C ALA A 505 -10.84 -19.31 -5.93
N ARG A 506 -12.13 -19.61 -6.13
CA ARG A 506 -13.05 -19.97 -5.04
C ARG A 506 -13.09 -21.48 -4.75
N THR A 507 -12.78 -22.31 -5.75
CA THR A 507 -12.80 -23.76 -5.64
C THR A 507 -11.48 -24.36 -6.10
N ASP A 508 -11.22 -25.62 -5.75
CA ASP A 508 -10.00 -26.32 -6.15
C ASP A 508 -9.97 -26.55 -7.67
N ALA A 509 -11.13 -26.83 -8.28
CA ALA A 509 -11.23 -26.98 -9.72
C ALA A 509 -10.92 -25.66 -10.45
N ALA A 510 -11.49 -24.54 -10.00
CA ALA A 510 -11.19 -23.24 -10.57
C ALA A 510 -9.70 -22.86 -10.37
N TYR A 511 -9.09 -23.22 -9.24
CA TYR A 511 -7.65 -23.01 -9.01
C TYR A 511 -6.80 -23.87 -9.95
N SER A 512 -7.17 -25.12 -10.16
CA SER A 512 -6.48 -25.99 -11.12
C SER A 512 -6.47 -25.37 -12.53
N PHE A 513 -7.62 -24.87 -12.99
CA PHE A 513 -7.66 -24.16 -14.27
C PHE A 513 -6.78 -22.92 -14.26
N LEU A 514 -6.91 -22.05 -13.23
CA LEU A 514 -6.13 -20.83 -13.08
C LEU A 514 -4.63 -21.10 -13.13
N TYR A 515 -4.18 -22.14 -12.42
CA TYR A 515 -2.78 -22.53 -12.30
C TYR A 515 -2.13 -22.82 -13.67
N TYR A 516 -2.82 -23.61 -14.52
CA TYR A 516 -2.31 -23.96 -15.84
C TYR A 516 -2.59 -22.91 -16.91
N PHE A 517 -3.67 -22.16 -16.78
CA PHE A 517 -4.07 -21.14 -17.74
C PHE A 517 -3.25 -19.84 -17.60
N LEU A 518 -3.15 -19.31 -16.38
CA LEU A 518 -2.58 -17.96 -16.16
C LEU A 518 -1.07 -18.03 -15.90
N THR A 519 -0.34 -18.35 -16.97
CA THR A 519 1.13 -18.21 -17.01
C THR A 519 1.52 -16.75 -17.22
N VAL A 520 2.82 -16.42 -17.06
CA VAL A 520 3.35 -15.08 -17.37
C VAL A 520 3.07 -14.70 -18.83
N ASP A 521 3.28 -15.63 -19.76
CA ASP A 521 2.99 -15.40 -21.19
C ASP A 521 1.50 -15.15 -21.44
N GLN A 522 0.63 -15.88 -20.75
CA GLN A 522 -0.82 -15.67 -20.89
C GLN A 522 -1.24 -14.31 -20.28
N LEU A 523 -0.68 -13.93 -19.14
CA LEU A 523 -0.91 -12.60 -18.56
C LEU A 523 -0.49 -11.49 -19.54
N LYS A 524 0.69 -11.61 -20.16
CA LYS A 524 1.19 -10.66 -21.18
C LYS A 524 0.36 -10.65 -22.47
N LYS A 525 -0.36 -11.73 -22.78
CA LYS A 525 -1.34 -11.75 -23.89
C LYS A 525 -2.62 -11.03 -23.52
N LEU A 526 -3.13 -11.28 -22.31
CA LEU A 526 -4.34 -10.64 -21.79
C LEU A 526 -4.13 -9.14 -21.54
N LEU A 527 -2.95 -8.74 -21.07
CA LEU A 527 -2.56 -7.36 -20.76
C LEU A 527 -1.41 -6.91 -21.67
N PRO A 528 -1.67 -6.50 -22.92
CA PRO A 528 -0.62 -6.23 -23.89
C PRO A 528 0.36 -5.12 -23.52
N ASP A 529 -0.07 -4.14 -22.72
CA ASP A 529 0.75 -3.06 -22.19
C ASP A 529 1.77 -3.53 -21.12
N MET A 530 1.58 -4.74 -20.58
CA MET A 530 2.52 -5.38 -19.65
C MET A 530 3.65 -6.16 -20.35
N ARG A 531 3.61 -6.33 -21.68
CA ARG A 531 4.59 -7.17 -22.44
C ARG A 531 6.04 -6.74 -22.27
N LYS A 532 6.29 -5.44 -22.12
CA LYS A 532 7.64 -4.87 -22.01
C LYS A 532 8.27 -5.04 -20.64
N PHE A 533 7.48 -5.40 -19.62
CA PHE A 533 7.97 -5.51 -18.25
C PHE A 533 8.41 -6.94 -17.94
N ASP A 534 9.36 -7.05 -17.01
CA ASP A 534 9.69 -8.33 -16.38
C ASP A 534 8.64 -8.67 -15.33
N ILE A 535 8.20 -9.95 -15.31
CA ILE A 535 7.11 -10.41 -14.47
C ILE A 535 7.49 -11.75 -13.85
N GLU A 536 7.48 -11.81 -12.54
CA GLU A 536 7.60 -13.04 -11.77
C GLU A 536 6.23 -13.54 -11.35
N ARG A 537 6.07 -14.87 -11.33
CA ARG A 537 4.84 -15.53 -10.91
C ARG A 537 5.12 -16.42 -9.71
N TYR A 538 4.38 -16.20 -8.65
CA TYR A 538 4.45 -16.98 -7.42
C TYR A 538 3.15 -17.74 -7.18
N GLU A 539 3.26 -18.93 -6.61
CA GLU A 539 2.15 -19.84 -6.35
C GLU A 539 1.85 -19.88 -4.85
N LEU A 540 0.58 -19.79 -4.52
CA LEU A 540 0.06 -19.81 -3.15
C LEU A 540 -1.12 -20.79 -3.09
N PRO A 541 -0.85 -22.11 -3.26
CA PRO A 541 -1.90 -23.13 -3.36
C PRO A 541 -2.76 -23.23 -2.10
N ASN A 542 -2.20 -22.94 -0.94
CA ASN A 542 -2.93 -22.88 0.33
C ASN A 542 -4.06 -21.82 0.35
N MET A 543 -3.97 -20.82 -0.50
CA MET A 543 -4.97 -19.76 -0.68
C MET A 543 -5.69 -19.86 -2.04
N ARG A 544 -5.43 -20.91 -2.82
CA ARG A 544 -5.89 -21.05 -4.22
C ARG A 544 -5.54 -19.83 -5.07
N ALA A 545 -4.32 -19.33 -4.92
CA ALA A 545 -3.93 -18.05 -5.48
C ALA A 545 -2.61 -18.10 -6.25
N LEU A 546 -2.47 -17.13 -7.14
CA LEU A 546 -1.23 -16.76 -7.82
C LEU A 546 -0.94 -15.30 -7.52
N ASN A 547 0.33 -14.95 -7.36
CA ASN A 547 0.77 -13.56 -7.29
C ASN A 547 1.72 -13.26 -8.45
N PHE A 548 1.47 -12.19 -9.18
CA PHE A 548 2.35 -11.67 -10.22
C PHE A 548 3.02 -10.42 -9.72
N TYR A 549 4.35 -10.42 -9.69
CA TYR A 549 5.15 -9.25 -9.35
C TYR A 549 5.73 -8.65 -10.63
N ILE A 550 5.38 -7.40 -10.92
CA ILE A 550 5.67 -6.70 -12.19
C ILE A 550 6.70 -5.62 -11.91
N HIS A 551 7.89 -5.83 -12.43
CA HIS A 551 9.01 -4.91 -12.21
C HIS A 551 8.83 -3.62 -13.00
N ASP A 552 9.23 -2.50 -12.40
CA ASP A 552 9.37 -1.17 -13.01
C ASP A 552 8.13 -0.60 -13.72
N VAL A 553 6.95 -1.16 -13.44
CA VAL A 553 5.71 -0.75 -14.11
C VAL A 553 5.26 0.66 -13.73
N LEU A 554 5.67 1.14 -12.55
CA LEU A 554 5.36 2.48 -12.03
C LEU A 554 6.57 3.43 -12.11
N GLY A 555 7.72 2.96 -12.63
CA GLY A 555 8.95 3.72 -12.71
C GLY A 555 9.49 4.10 -11.33
N ASP A 556 9.67 5.38 -11.07
CA ASP A 556 10.19 5.91 -9.81
C ASP A 556 9.13 6.00 -8.67
N GLY A 557 8.09 5.16 -8.72
CA GLY A 557 7.06 5.04 -7.72
C GLY A 557 5.82 5.92 -7.95
N ALA A 558 4.81 5.76 -7.10
CA ALA A 558 3.47 6.34 -7.27
C ALA A 558 3.45 7.87 -7.42
N SER A 559 4.37 8.61 -6.77
CA SER A 559 4.43 10.07 -6.84
C SER A 559 4.92 10.60 -8.18
N SER A 560 5.83 9.87 -8.83
CA SER A 560 6.47 10.26 -10.10
C SER A 560 5.87 9.58 -11.33
N SER A 561 5.19 8.45 -11.17
CA SER A 561 4.63 7.66 -12.27
C SER A 561 3.78 8.51 -13.23
N HIS A 562 3.94 8.27 -14.53
CA HIS A 562 3.14 8.87 -15.61
C HIS A 562 1.82 8.12 -15.86
N ARG A 563 1.67 6.91 -15.33
CA ARG A 563 0.44 6.14 -15.49
C ARG A 563 -0.76 6.85 -14.85
N ILE A 564 -1.95 6.64 -15.40
CA ILE A 564 -3.21 7.10 -14.79
C ILE A 564 -3.41 6.38 -13.47
N ASP A 565 -3.27 5.05 -13.49
CA ASP A 565 -3.25 4.21 -12.30
C ASP A 565 -1.85 4.19 -11.69
N ARG A 566 -1.51 5.25 -10.96
CA ARG A 566 -0.17 5.47 -10.38
C ARG A 566 0.20 4.49 -9.28
N GLN A 567 -0.80 3.79 -8.74
CA GLN A 567 -0.63 2.83 -7.65
C GLN A 567 -1.00 1.41 -8.06
N ALA A 568 -1.19 1.15 -9.36
CA ALA A 568 -1.59 -0.16 -9.89
C ALA A 568 -2.83 -0.77 -9.23
N LYS A 569 -3.70 0.05 -8.62
CA LYS A 569 -4.87 -0.43 -7.87
C LYS A 569 -6.01 -0.90 -8.77
N SER A 570 -6.02 -0.49 -10.04
CA SER A 570 -6.99 -0.93 -11.05
C SER A 570 -6.47 -2.05 -11.96
N LEU A 571 -5.20 -2.45 -11.84
CA LEU A 571 -4.59 -3.47 -12.70
C LEU A 571 -5.33 -4.82 -12.61
N GLY A 572 -5.74 -5.22 -11.40
CA GLY A 572 -6.55 -6.42 -11.20
C GLY A 572 -7.91 -6.33 -11.89
N GLU A 573 -8.60 -5.20 -11.82
CA GLU A 573 -9.88 -5.01 -12.50
C GLU A 573 -9.73 -4.96 -14.03
N TYR A 574 -8.60 -4.44 -14.54
CA TYR A 574 -8.28 -4.53 -15.97
C TYR A 574 -8.14 -5.98 -16.43
N LEU A 575 -7.48 -6.85 -15.63
CA LEU A 575 -7.44 -8.29 -15.90
C LEU A 575 -8.84 -8.92 -15.83
N ARG A 576 -9.65 -8.56 -14.83
CA ARG A 576 -11.02 -9.09 -14.67
C ARG A 576 -11.94 -8.77 -15.84
N ALA A 577 -11.71 -7.68 -16.55
CA ALA A 577 -12.49 -7.29 -17.73
C ALA A 577 -12.15 -8.11 -18.99
N LYS A 578 -11.10 -8.96 -18.96
CA LYS A 578 -10.70 -9.75 -20.13
C LYS A 578 -11.63 -10.93 -20.37
N ILE A 579 -11.96 -11.13 -21.62
CA ILE A 579 -12.77 -12.29 -22.06
C ILE A 579 -11.84 -13.48 -22.31
N ILE A 580 -12.19 -14.61 -21.75
CA ILE A 580 -11.42 -15.86 -21.83
C ILE A 580 -12.33 -17.03 -22.16
N GLU A 581 -11.73 -18.10 -22.69
CA GLU A 581 -12.37 -19.40 -22.85
C GLU A 581 -12.07 -20.27 -21.63
N VAL A 582 -13.10 -20.90 -21.07
CA VAL A 582 -13.01 -21.74 -19.87
C VAL A 582 -13.80 -23.02 -20.06
N PRO A 583 -13.44 -24.12 -19.36
CA PRO A 583 -14.26 -25.32 -19.33
C PRO A 583 -15.67 -25.01 -18.80
N GLN A 584 -16.70 -25.47 -19.53
CA GLN A 584 -18.10 -25.23 -19.16
C GLN A 584 -18.42 -25.70 -17.73
N VAL A 585 -17.81 -26.80 -17.30
CA VAL A 585 -17.99 -27.36 -15.95
C VAL A 585 -17.65 -26.35 -14.83
N LEU A 586 -16.72 -25.41 -15.04
CA LEU A 586 -16.39 -24.39 -14.04
C LEU A 586 -17.49 -23.34 -13.87
N ILE A 587 -18.17 -23.01 -14.96
CA ILE A 587 -19.30 -22.08 -14.95
C ILE A 587 -20.46 -22.70 -14.15
N GLU A 588 -20.73 -24.00 -14.41
CA GLU A 588 -21.77 -24.76 -13.72
C GLU A 588 -21.48 -24.92 -12.22
N GLU A 589 -20.21 -25.26 -11.86
CA GLU A 589 -19.78 -25.43 -10.47
C GLU A 589 -19.91 -24.13 -9.68
N LEU A 590 -19.54 -23.00 -10.29
CA LEU A 590 -19.58 -21.70 -9.64
C LEU A 590 -20.95 -21.01 -9.75
N GLY A 591 -21.89 -21.57 -10.51
CA GLY A 591 -23.23 -21.01 -10.69
C GLY A 591 -23.23 -19.62 -11.31
N VAL A 592 -22.30 -19.36 -12.23
CA VAL A 592 -22.12 -18.04 -12.84
C VAL A 592 -22.91 -17.96 -14.15
N GLU A 593 -23.64 -16.86 -14.36
CA GLU A 593 -24.32 -16.59 -15.63
C GLU A 593 -23.30 -16.11 -16.69
N VAL A 594 -23.42 -16.63 -17.92
CA VAL A 594 -22.54 -16.31 -19.07
C VAL A 594 -22.96 -15.01 -19.74
#